data_e92da1e47229516c1baf48c36fa83fa6
#
_entry.id   e92da1e47229516c1baf48c36fa83fa6
#
_cell.length_a   1.000
_cell.length_b   1.000
_cell.length_c   1.000
_cell.angle_alpha   90.00
_cell.angle_beta   90.00
_cell.angle_gamma   90.00
#
_symmetry.space_group_name_H-M   'P 1'
#
loop_
_entity.id
_entity.type
_entity.pdbx_description
1 polymer ?
#
loop_
_entity_poly.entity_id
_entity_poly.type
_entity_poly.pdbx_seq_one_letter_code
_entity_poly.pdbx_strand_id
1 'polypeptide(L)'
;MNISFDGLFALAGSTARDLSNIERGDHDPQQRGFNARNIELAFDGAVDPYFEGFANIVFKLDNDNETQVEVEEAFLQTTSLPFNLQLKAGQFFAAFGRINPTHPHTWDFADAPIVHALLLGGDGLRGVGTQISWIVPVPWYSQLILGVQNGRGNTGYSFRNPGDGGMFFDRRTTDRELRGLQDFVWIPRWENSVDLSPTQVVLAGVSGAFGSNETGANSRTQIYGADFLYKWKSANAEGGFPFVKWQTEFMYRRFEAGRGINESFPVAETFHDWGLYSQVLWGFKKGWVAGIRGDYYDAEDSKFTDDLDRQSRSRISANLTWYPTEFSKIRLQYNHDFLDDTFFLAGRDVDSVFLQFEFILGAHGAHKF
;
A
#
# COMPACT_ATOMS: atom_id res chain seq x y z
N MET A 1 15.32 -0.71 -23.63
CA MET A 1 15.03 -1.35 -22.33
C MET A 1 15.94 -0.70 -21.30
N ASN A 2 15.34 -0.17 -20.23
CA ASN A 2 16.04 0.36 -19.07
C ASN A 2 16.11 -0.73 -18.01
N ILE A 3 17.17 -0.72 -17.21
CA ILE A 3 17.36 -1.62 -16.06
C ILE A 3 17.75 -0.73 -14.89
N SER A 4 17.07 -0.88 -13.76
CA SER A 4 17.41 -0.24 -12.51
C SER A 4 17.47 -1.26 -11.37
N PHE A 5 18.33 -0.98 -10.41
CA PHE A 5 18.45 -1.71 -9.16
C PHE A 5 18.28 -0.72 -8.01
N ASP A 6 17.36 -1.00 -7.11
CA ASP A 6 17.14 -0.24 -5.88
C ASP A 6 17.43 -1.11 -4.68
N GLY A 7 18.28 -0.63 -3.78
CA GLY A 7 18.60 -1.30 -2.52
C GLY A 7 18.12 -0.47 -1.33
N LEU A 8 17.02 -0.87 -0.71
CA LEU A 8 16.44 -0.24 0.46
C LEU A 8 16.70 -1.09 1.70
N PHE A 9 17.40 -0.52 2.69
CA PHE A 9 17.81 -1.17 3.93
C PHE A 9 17.38 -0.35 5.12
N ALA A 10 17.18 -1.02 6.27
CA ALA A 10 16.86 -0.33 7.51
C ALA A 10 17.59 -0.96 8.72
N LEU A 11 17.99 -0.11 9.66
CA LEU A 11 18.35 -0.50 11.02
C LEU A 11 17.18 -0.12 11.92
N ALA A 12 16.60 -1.10 12.62
CA ALA A 12 15.43 -0.92 13.46
C ALA A 12 15.73 -1.19 14.94
N GLY A 13 15.20 -0.32 15.80
CA GLY A 13 15.11 -0.51 17.24
C GLY A 13 13.68 -0.31 17.71
N SER A 14 13.20 -1.13 18.65
CA SER A 14 11.83 -1.02 19.16
C SER A 14 11.74 -1.52 20.61
N THR A 15 10.77 -0.96 21.34
CA THR A 15 10.37 -1.46 22.66
C THR A 15 9.46 -2.69 22.56
N ALA A 16 8.84 -2.94 21.38
CA ALA A 16 8.05 -4.14 21.14
C ALA A 16 8.89 -5.40 21.29
N ARG A 17 8.32 -6.46 21.87
CA ARG A 17 8.99 -7.76 21.97
C ARG A 17 9.16 -8.39 20.59
N ASP A 18 8.12 -8.27 19.77
CA ASP A 18 8.07 -8.74 18.38
C ASP A 18 7.59 -7.58 17.51
N LEU A 19 8.48 -7.08 16.66
CA LEU A 19 8.22 -5.91 15.82
C LEU A 19 7.30 -6.26 14.65
N SER A 20 7.25 -7.51 14.21
CA SER A 20 6.38 -7.96 13.12
C SER A 20 4.87 -7.87 13.46
N ASN A 21 4.52 -7.88 14.76
CA ASN A 21 3.15 -7.64 15.21
C ASN A 21 2.75 -6.16 15.13
N ILE A 22 3.70 -5.26 15.08
CA ILE A 22 3.50 -3.81 15.03
C ILE A 22 3.59 -3.31 13.58
N GLU A 23 4.66 -3.68 12.88
CA GLU A 23 4.90 -3.34 11.49
C GLU A 23 4.31 -4.43 10.58
N ARG A 24 3.14 -4.12 9.99
CA ARG A 24 2.32 -5.09 9.24
C ARG A 24 2.54 -5.04 7.73
N GLY A 25 3.26 -4.03 7.23
CA GLY A 25 3.70 -4.00 5.84
C GLY A 25 4.76 -5.06 5.57
N ASP A 26 4.68 -5.76 4.46
CA ASP A 26 5.62 -6.85 4.13
C ASP A 26 7.04 -6.34 3.88
N HIS A 27 7.16 -5.09 3.46
CA HIS A 27 8.43 -4.40 3.25
C HIS A 27 8.85 -3.53 4.44
N ASP A 28 8.05 -3.47 5.50
CA ASP A 28 8.38 -2.72 6.71
C ASP A 28 9.58 -3.34 7.44
N PRO A 29 10.33 -2.58 8.25
CA PRO A 29 11.35 -3.13 9.15
C PRO A 29 10.71 -3.97 10.26
N GLN A 30 10.58 -5.28 10.08
CA GLN A 30 9.84 -6.20 10.95
C GLN A 30 10.69 -6.86 12.05
N GLN A 31 12.00 -6.63 12.05
CA GLN A 31 12.88 -7.17 13.10
C GLN A 31 13.83 -6.09 13.65
N ARG A 32 14.22 -6.23 14.90
CA ARG A 32 15.26 -5.37 15.47
C ARG A 32 16.61 -5.67 14.81
N GLY A 33 17.42 -4.65 14.60
CA GLY A 33 18.69 -4.76 13.88
C GLY A 33 18.52 -4.45 12.40
N PHE A 34 19.35 -5.05 11.57
CA PHE A 34 19.35 -4.79 10.13
C PHE A 34 18.24 -5.54 9.41
N ASN A 35 17.54 -4.84 8.53
CA ASN A 35 16.48 -5.35 7.66
C ASN A 35 16.85 -5.08 6.20
N ALA A 36 16.64 -6.07 5.34
CA ALA A 36 16.78 -5.98 3.88
C ALA A 36 15.51 -6.54 3.24
N ARG A 37 14.41 -5.78 3.33
CA ARG A 37 13.09 -6.26 2.93
C ARG A 37 12.62 -5.70 1.59
N ASN A 38 13.43 -4.86 0.96
CA ASN A 38 13.09 -4.28 -0.34
C ASN A 38 14.35 -4.05 -1.17
N ILE A 39 14.71 -5.03 -1.98
CA ILE A 39 15.78 -4.93 -2.98
C ILE A 39 15.12 -5.20 -4.32
N GLU A 40 14.98 -4.17 -5.14
CA GLU A 40 14.23 -4.23 -6.39
C GLU A 40 15.13 -4.29 -7.62
N LEU A 41 14.73 -5.09 -8.59
CA LEU A 41 15.30 -5.12 -9.92
C LEU A 41 14.19 -4.83 -10.93
N ALA A 42 14.18 -3.64 -11.51
CA ALA A 42 13.16 -3.21 -12.42
C ALA A 42 13.63 -3.15 -13.87
N PHE A 43 12.73 -3.48 -14.78
CA PHE A 43 12.90 -3.45 -16.22
C PHE A 43 11.75 -2.68 -16.83
N ASP A 44 12.04 -1.68 -17.66
CA ASP A 44 11.02 -0.98 -18.43
C ASP A 44 11.48 -0.70 -19.87
N GLY A 45 10.52 -0.55 -20.75
CA GLY A 45 10.81 -0.16 -22.13
C GLY A 45 9.69 -0.45 -23.11
N ALA A 46 9.83 0.17 -24.29
CA ALA A 46 8.96 -0.13 -25.40
C ALA A 46 9.17 -1.56 -25.90
N VAL A 47 8.08 -2.28 -26.07
CA VAL A 47 8.03 -3.60 -26.71
C VAL A 47 7.95 -3.42 -28.22
N ASP A 48 7.07 -2.55 -28.66
CA ASP A 48 6.81 -2.14 -30.02
C ASP A 48 6.16 -0.74 -30.04
N PRO A 49 5.73 -0.18 -31.19
CA PRO A 49 5.06 1.12 -31.23
C PRO A 49 3.73 1.19 -30.47
N TYR A 50 3.11 0.06 -30.13
CA TYR A 50 1.79 -0.02 -29.53
C TYR A 50 1.81 -0.32 -28.04
N PHE A 51 2.89 -0.95 -27.55
CA PHE A 51 3.00 -1.44 -26.18
C PHE A 51 4.32 -1.05 -25.53
N GLU A 52 4.24 -0.73 -24.25
CA GLU A 52 5.37 -0.70 -23.33
C GLU A 52 5.21 -1.77 -22.27
N GLY A 53 6.34 -2.29 -21.81
CA GLY A 53 6.41 -3.33 -20.78
C GLY A 53 7.11 -2.83 -19.54
N PHE A 54 6.67 -3.33 -18.39
CA PHE A 54 7.29 -3.12 -17.08
C PHE A 54 7.36 -4.44 -16.34
N ALA A 55 8.47 -4.67 -15.64
CA ALA A 55 8.59 -5.77 -14.67
C ALA A 55 9.43 -5.31 -13.48
N ASN A 56 9.00 -5.68 -12.27
CA ASN A 56 9.72 -5.46 -11.02
C ASN A 56 9.84 -6.78 -10.27
N ILE A 57 11.07 -7.14 -9.90
CA ILE A 57 11.39 -8.33 -9.10
C ILE A 57 11.98 -7.84 -7.79
N VAL A 58 11.36 -8.25 -6.69
CA VAL A 58 11.80 -7.90 -5.34
C VAL A 58 12.50 -9.10 -4.70
N PHE A 59 13.64 -8.84 -4.09
CA PHE A 59 14.35 -9.74 -3.20
C PHE A 59 14.20 -9.23 -1.79
N LYS A 60 13.75 -10.06 -0.88
CA LYS A 60 13.63 -9.72 0.55
C LYS A 60 14.23 -10.81 1.42
N LEU A 61 14.81 -10.43 2.54
CA LEU A 61 15.16 -11.36 3.60
C LEU A 61 14.00 -11.42 4.58
N ASP A 62 13.52 -12.61 4.88
CA ASP A 62 12.54 -12.82 5.94
C ASP A 62 13.22 -12.78 7.34
N ASN A 63 12.42 -13.02 8.39
CA ASN A 63 12.93 -12.97 9.75
C ASN A 63 13.90 -14.12 10.10
N ASP A 64 13.96 -15.16 9.27
CA ASP A 64 14.89 -16.28 9.37
C ASP A 64 16.16 -16.07 8.52
N ASN A 65 16.29 -14.89 7.88
CA ASN A 65 17.32 -14.51 6.90
C ASN A 65 17.31 -15.39 5.64
N GLU A 66 16.19 -15.99 5.29
CA GLU A 66 16.02 -16.66 4.02
C GLU A 66 15.63 -15.66 2.94
N THR A 67 16.25 -15.78 1.76
CA THR A 67 15.94 -14.92 0.62
C THR A 67 14.67 -15.38 -0.04
N GLN A 68 13.69 -14.52 -0.09
CA GLN A 68 12.47 -14.68 -0.88
C GLN A 68 12.56 -13.83 -2.15
N VAL A 69 12.07 -14.37 -3.27
CA VAL A 69 12.05 -13.68 -4.55
C VAL A 69 10.61 -13.57 -5.00
N GLU A 70 10.20 -12.36 -5.31
CA GLU A 70 8.83 -12.07 -5.71
C GLU A 70 8.80 -11.29 -7.02
N VAL A 71 7.94 -11.71 -7.96
CA VAL A 71 7.59 -10.87 -9.11
C VAL A 71 6.49 -9.93 -8.63
N GLU A 72 6.87 -8.70 -8.29
CA GLU A 72 5.93 -7.73 -7.75
C GLU A 72 5.02 -7.20 -8.85
N GLU A 73 5.58 -6.78 -9.96
CA GLU A 73 4.83 -6.39 -11.14
C GLU A 73 5.42 -7.00 -12.42
N ALA A 74 4.57 -7.38 -13.35
CA ALA A 74 4.94 -7.76 -14.71
C ALA A 74 3.73 -7.51 -15.64
N PHE A 75 3.76 -6.43 -16.40
CA PHE A 75 2.62 -6.05 -17.22
C PHE A 75 3.02 -5.40 -18.55
N LEU A 76 2.08 -5.39 -19.46
CA LEU A 76 2.09 -4.59 -20.68
C LEU A 76 1.01 -3.51 -20.58
N GLN A 77 1.30 -2.33 -21.13
CA GLN A 77 0.28 -1.30 -21.31
C GLN A 77 0.36 -0.68 -22.71
N THR A 78 -0.79 -0.21 -23.20
CA THR A 78 -0.85 0.44 -24.50
C THR A 78 -0.27 1.84 -24.43
N THR A 79 0.49 2.23 -25.45
CA THR A 79 1.10 3.56 -25.56
C THR A 79 0.15 4.60 -26.13
N SER A 80 -0.75 4.17 -27.01
CA SER A 80 -1.67 5.06 -27.72
C SER A 80 -2.93 4.33 -28.14
N LEU A 81 -4.04 4.71 -27.56
CA LEU A 81 -5.38 4.30 -27.98
C LEU A 81 -6.22 5.54 -28.29
N PRO A 82 -7.21 5.44 -29.22
CA PRO A 82 -8.12 6.55 -29.48
C PRO A 82 -8.94 6.88 -28.23
N PHE A 83 -9.53 8.08 -28.20
CA PHE A 83 -10.41 8.56 -27.13
C PHE A 83 -9.77 8.67 -25.75
N ASN A 84 -8.45 8.85 -25.66
CA ASN A 84 -7.69 8.93 -24.39
C ASN A 84 -7.82 7.68 -23.50
N LEU A 85 -7.98 6.52 -24.12
CA LEU A 85 -8.03 5.23 -23.45
C LEU A 85 -6.63 4.65 -23.29
N GLN A 86 -6.43 3.89 -22.22
CA GLN A 86 -5.27 3.05 -22.00
C GLN A 86 -5.71 1.69 -21.45
N LEU A 87 -5.09 0.63 -21.91
CA LEU A 87 -5.24 -0.73 -21.39
C LEU A 87 -3.94 -1.20 -20.77
N LYS A 88 -4.04 -1.83 -19.61
CA LYS A 88 -2.95 -2.53 -18.92
C LYS A 88 -3.36 -3.97 -18.69
N ALA A 89 -2.44 -4.92 -18.85
CA ALA A 89 -2.70 -6.34 -18.59
C ALA A 89 -1.43 -7.02 -18.07
N GLY A 90 -1.58 -7.88 -17.08
CA GLY A 90 -0.49 -8.58 -16.40
C GLY A 90 -0.70 -8.61 -14.91
N GLN A 91 0.39 -8.69 -14.14
CA GLN A 91 0.41 -8.56 -12.70
C GLN A 91 0.79 -7.13 -12.33
N PHE A 92 -0.02 -6.45 -11.54
CA PHE A 92 0.21 -5.04 -11.17
C PHE A 92 -0.55 -4.67 -9.90
N PHE A 93 -0.07 -3.63 -9.21
CA PHE A 93 -0.80 -3.02 -8.10
C PHE A 93 -2.10 -2.39 -8.58
N ALA A 94 -3.18 -2.69 -7.88
CA ALA A 94 -4.48 -2.10 -8.15
C ALA A 94 -4.45 -0.57 -8.02
N ALA A 95 -5.12 0.12 -8.90
CA ALA A 95 -5.32 1.56 -8.81
C ALA A 95 -6.34 1.88 -7.71
N PHE A 96 -5.93 1.74 -6.45
CA PHE A 96 -6.73 2.03 -5.26
C PHE A 96 -5.97 3.02 -4.37
N GLY A 97 -6.55 4.17 -4.06
CA GLY A 97 -5.90 5.19 -3.25
C GLY A 97 -4.62 5.75 -3.87
N ARG A 98 -3.73 6.25 -3.04
CA ARG A 98 -2.45 6.88 -3.43
C ARG A 98 -1.24 6.00 -3.14
N ILE A 99 -1.25 5.28 -2.00
CA ILE A 99 -0.13 4.44 -1.57
C ILE A 99 -0.11 3.12 -2.33
N ASN A 100 -1.26 2.46 -2.52
CA ASN A 100 -1.30 1.12 -3.08
C ASN A 100 -0.59 0.96 -4.44
N PRO A 101 -0.72 1.89 -5.41
CA PRO A 101 -0.02 1.75 -6.69
C PRO A 101 1.45 2.22 -6.67
N THR A 102 2.08 2.31 -5.50
CA THR A 102 3.45 2.79 -5.34
C THR A 102 4.34 1.79 -4.62
N HIS A 103 5.60 1.72 -5.03
CA HIS A 103 6.59 0.85 -4.42
C HIS A 103 7.17 1.44 -3.12
N PRO A 104 7.61 0.62 -2.16
CA PRO A 104 8.10 1.04 -0.85
C PRO A 104 9.26 2.05 -0.89
N HIS A 105 10.15 1.94 -1.88
CA HIS A 105 11.25 2.90 -2.04
C HIS A 105 10.76 4.33 -2.31
N THR A 106 9.56 4.49 -2.90
CA THR A 106 8.97 5.82 -3.17
C THR A 106 8.17 6.39 -2.00
N TRP A 107 7.96 5.62 -0.92
CA TRP A 107 7.17 6.07 0.21
C TRP A 107 7.86 7.19 1.00
N ASP A 108 7.05 8.06 1.55
CA ASP A 108 7.51 9.20 2.35
C ASP A 108 7.94 8.79 3.77
N PHE A 109 7.53 7.61 4.25
CA PHE A 109 7.84 7.01 5.54
C PHE A 109 8.46 5.63 5.33
N ALA A 110 9.13 5.11 6.35
CA ALA A 110 9.86 3.83 6.28
C ALA A 110 8.94 2.61 6.39
N ASP A 111 7.66 2.82 6.67
CA ASP A 111 6.64 1.82 6.92
C ASP A 111 5.33 2.18 6.22
N ALA A 112 4.53 1.16 5.90
CA ALA A 112 3.19 1.31 5.36
C ALA A 112 2.25 1.99 6.36
N PRO A 113 1.28 2.82 5.91
CA PRO A 113 0.19 3.26 6.77
C PRO A 113 -0.60 2.07 7.34
N ILE A 114 -0.97 2.13 8.61
CA ILE A 114 -1.65 1.03 9.33
C ILE A 114 -2.89 0.56 8.57
N VAL A 115 -3.76 1.49 8.16
CA VAL A 115 -5.00 1.15 7.45
C VAL A 115 -4.73 0.44 6.12
N HIS A 116 -3.66 0.81 5.42
CA HIS A 116 -3.28 0.17 4.17
C HIS A 116 -2.89 -1.30 4.39
N ALA A 117 -1.95 -1.54 5.30
CA ALA A 117 -1.47 -2.89 5.60
C ALA A 117 -2.58 -3.81 6.14
N LEU A 118 -3.51 -3.29 6.95
CA LEU A 118 -4.58 -4.08 7.56
C LEU A 118 -5.78 -4.34 6.66
N LEU A 119 -6.07 -3.47 5.70
CA LEU A 119 -7.22 -3.65 4.80
C LEU A 119 -6.85 -4.22 3.43
N LEU A 120 -5.71 -3.82 2.87
CA LEU A 120 -5.26 -4.29 1.55
C LEU A 120 -4.23 -5.42 1.64
N GLY A 121 -3.58 -5.57 2.81
CA GLY A 121 -2.52 -6.54 3.06
C GLY A 121 -1.13 -5.91 3.13
N GLY A 122 -0.17 -6.64 3.68
CA GLY A 122 1.21 -6.17 3.85
C GLY A 122 1.88 -5.80 2.52
N ASP A 123 1.57 -6.55 1.46
CA ASP A 123 2.02 -6.31 0.07
C ASP A 123 1.06 -5.41 -0.73
N GLY A 124 0.03 -4.85 -0.10
CA GLY A 124 -1.02 -4.12 -0.78
C GLY A 124 -1.94 -5.00 -1.64
N LEU A 125 -2.88 -4.36 -2.33
CA LEU A 125 -3.78 -5.04 -3.27
C LEU A 125 -3.12 -5.09 -4.64
N ARG A 126 -2.73 -6.29 -5.04
CA ARG A 126 -2.02 -6.59 -6.27
C ARG A 126 -2.50 -7.93 -6.85
N GLY A 127 -2.52 -8.05 -8.16
CA GLY A 127 -2.92 -9.31 -8.77
C GLY A 127 -2.74 -9.34 -10.28
N VAL A 128 -2.87 -10.55 -10.83
CA VAL A 128 -2.95 -10.72 -12.28
C VAL A 128 -4.33 -10.30 -12.76
N GLY A 129 -4.37 -9.43 -13.77
CA GLY A 129 -5.64 -8.92 -14.28
C GLY A 129 -5.50 -7.95 -15.46
N THR A 130 -6.53 -7.17 -15.64
CA THR A 130 -6.59 -6.12 -16.66
C THR A 130 -7.13 -4.83 -16.05
N GLN A 131 -6.72 -3.71 -16.61
CA GLN A 131 -7.20 -2.39 -16.23
C GLN A 131 -7.45 -1.56 -17.50
N ILE A 132 -8.59 -0.89 -17.54
CA ILE A 132 -8.88 0.18 -18.50
C ILE A 132 -8.86 1.51 -17.76
N SER A 133 -8.25 2.51 -18.35
CA SER A 133 -8.30 3.88 -17.87
C SER A 133 -8.69 4.83 -18.99
N TRP A 134 -9.43 5.87 -18.62
CA TRP A 134 -9.94 6.88 -19.53
C TRP A 134 -9.74 8.28 -18.96
N ILE A 135 -8.98 9.10 -19.67
CA ILE A 135 -8.89 10.53 -19.35
C ILE A 135 -10.12 11.23 -19.93
N VAL A 136 -10.98 11.71 -19.04
CA VAL A 136 -12.24 12.38 -19.36
C VAL A 136 -11.94 13.73 -20.02
N PRO A 137 -12.60 14.07 -21.15
CA PRO A 137 -12.35 15.32 -21.85
C PRO A 137 -13.03 16.53 -21.18
N VAL A 138 -12.52 16.92 -20.01
CA VAL A 138 -12.93 18.09 -19.22
C VAL A 138 -11.77 19.08 -19.08
N PRO A 139 -12.00 20.35 -18.69
CA PRO A 139 -10.93 21.36 -18.59
C PRO A 139 -9.86 21.13 -17.51
N TRP A 140 -10.04 20.14 -16.65
CA TRP A 140 -9.08 19.73 -15.62
C TRP A 140 -8.72 18.26 -15.82
N TYR A 141 -7.67 17.79 -15.15
CA TYR A 141 -7.35 16.37 -15.16
C TYR A 141 -8.43 15.58 -14.42
N SER A 142 -9.07 14.66 -15.12
CA SER A 142 -10.04 13.72 -14.57
C SER A 142 -9.84 12.37 -15.24
N GLN A 143 -9.65 11.31 -14.44
CA GLN A 143 -9.43 9.96 -14.94
C GLN A 143 -10.39 8.98 -14.26
N LEU A 144 -11.04 8.16 -15.07
CA LEU A 144 -11.78 6.99 -14.63
C LEU A 144 -10.95 5.74 -14.91
N ILE A 145 -10.86 4.86 -13.91
CA ILE A 145 -10.10 3.62 -13.98
C ILE A 145 -11.02 2.48 -13.55
N LEU A 146 -10.96 1.36 -14.26
CA LEU A 146 -11.60 0.12 -13.87
C LEU A 146 -10.59 -1.02 -13.99
N GLY A 147 -10.17 -1.55 -12.85
CA GLY A 147 -9.36 -2.77 -12.74
C GLY A 147 -10.22 -4.00 -12.50
N VAL A 148 -9.78 -5.14 -13.00
CA VAL A 148 -10.33 -6.47 -12.69
C VAL A 148 -9.16 -7.42 -12.47
N GLN A 149 -9.06 -8.00 -11.27
CA GLN A 149 -7.92 -8.83 -10.86
C GLN A 149 -8.36 -10.12 -10.18
N ASN A 150 -7.46 -11.09 -10.20
CA ASN A 150 -7.57 -12.32 -9.40
C ASN A 150 -7.24 -12.02 -7.92
N GLY A 151 -8.14 -11.50 -7.14
CA GLY A 151 -7.86 -11.22 -5.72
C GLY A 151 -7.62 -12.50 -4.91
N ARG A 152 -6.43 -13.10 -5.01
CA ARG A 152 -6.07 -14.37 -4.36
C ARG A 152 -4.67 -14.28 -3.74
N GLY A 153 -4.48 -14.99 -2.62
CA GLY A 153 -3.21 -15.02 -1.89
C GLY A 153 -2.99 -13.77 -1.02
N ASN A 154 -1.79 -13.60 -0.52
CA ASN A 154 -1.44 -12.53 0.41
C ASN A 154 -1.67 -11.12 -0.17
N THR A 155 -1.54 -10.96 -1.47
CA THR A 155 -1.79 -9.69 -2.19
C THR A 155 -3.28 -9.44 -2.48
N GLY A 156 -4.14 -10.36 -2.12
CA GLY A 156 -5.60 -10.22 -2.09
C GLY A 156 -6.17 -10.35 -0.69
N TYR A 157 -5.47 -9.87 0.32
CA TYR A 157 -5.66 -10.11 1.76
C TYR A 157 -7.12 -10.14 2.23
N SER A 158 -7.90 -9.13 1.90
CA SER A 158 -9.32 -9.04 2.27
C SER A 158 -10.26 -9.83 1.34
N PHE A 159 -9.74 -10.53 0.34
CA PHE A 159 -10.54 -11.23 -0.67
C PHE A 159 -10.34 -12.74 -0.56
N ARG A 160 -9.65 -13.35 -1.50
CA ARG A 160 -9.47 -14.81 -1.56
C ARG A 160 -8.12 -15.22 -0.97
N ASN A 161 -7.89 -14.83 0.28
CA ASN A 161 -6.71 -15.22 1.04
C ASN A 161 -7.01 -16.51 1.82
N PRO A 162 -6.32 -17.63 1.55
CA PRO A 162 -6.55 -18.89 2.27
C PRO A 162 -6.13 -18.85 3.74
N GLY A 163 -5.33 -17.82 4.15
CA GLY A 163 -4.78 -17.74 5.51
C GLY A 163 -3.84 -18.89 5.88
N ASP A 164 -3.16 -18.77 7.00
CA ASP A 164 -2.33 -19.82 7.55
C ASP A 164 -3.19 -20.92 8.14
N GLY A 165 -2.89 -22.17 7.77
CA GLY A 165 -3.63 -23.33 8.24
C GLY A 165 -5.09 -23.41 7.75
N GLY A 166 -5.44 -22.63 6.72
CA GLY A 166 -6.77 -22.61 6.14
C GLY A 166 -7.79 -21.84 6.99
N MET A 167 -7.32 -20.89 7.82
CA MET A 167 -8.14 -19.99 8.63
C MET A 167 -7.89 -18.54 8.24
N PHE A 168 -8.94 -17.72 8.28
CA PHE A 168 -8.85 -16.27 8.10
C PHE A 168 -9.93 -15.60 8.97
N PHE A 169 -9.53 -14.69 9.83
CA PHE A 169 -10.37 -14.09 10.87
C PHE A 169 -11.18 -15.15 11.67
N ASP A 170 -10.46 -16.19 12.12
CA ASP A 170 -11.03 -17.34 12.82
C ASP A 170 -12.12 -18.08 12.03
N ARG A 171 -12.15 -17.93 10.72
CA ARG A 171 -13.04 -18.64 9.80
C ARG A 171 -12.23 -19.53 8.89
N ARG A 172 -12.73 -20.75 8.68
CA ARG A 172 -12.13 -21.67 7.72
C ARG A 172 -12.28 -21.14 6.31
N THR A 173 -11.18 -21.16 5.56
CA THR A 173 -11.20 -20.81 4.16
C THR A 173 -11.75 -21.93 3.29
N THR A 174 -12.41 -21.56 2.21
CA THR A 174 -13.01 -22.52 1.27
C THR A 174 -12.08 -22.95 0.16
N ASP A 175 -10.97 -22.24 -0.03
CA ASP A 175 -9.94 -22.46 -1.08
C ASP A 175 -10.52 -22.89 -2.44
N ARG A 176 -11.44 -22.11 -2.98
CA ARG A 176 -12.10 -22.43 -4.25
C ARG A 176 -11.49 -21.64 -5.41
N GLU A 177 -11.51 -22.25 -6.58
CA GLU A 177 -11.12 -21.60 -7.81
C GLU A 177 -12.14 -20.58 -8.32
N LEU A 178 -11.68 -19.69 -9.21
CA LEU A 178 -12.54 -18.75 -9.93
C LEU A 178 -13.53 -19.52 -10.81
N ARG A 179 -14.83 -19.23 -10.68
CA ARG A 179 -15.89 -19.89 -11.44
C ARG A 179 -16.61 -18.93 -12.38
N GLY A 180 -16.53 -17.63 -12.13
CA GLY A 180 -17.20 -16.63 -12.94
C GLY A 180 -16.79 -15.21 -12.60
N LEU A 181 -17.40 -14.23 -13.26
CA LEU A 181 -17.07 -12.81 -13.11
C LEU A 181 -17.23 -12.27 -11.67
N GLN A 182 -18.08 -12.90 -10.86
CA GLN A 182 -18.31 -12.53 -9.47
C GLN A 182 -17.14 -12.89 -8.54
N ASP A 183 -16.23 -13.75 -9.00
CA ASP A 183 -15.08 -14.22 -8.22
C ASP A 183 -13.84 -13.33 -8.41
N PHE A 184 -13.85 -12.43 -9.38
CA PHE A 184 -12.81 -11.42 -9.53
C PHE A 184 -12.99 -10.28 -8.55
N VAL A 185 -11.91 -9.56 -8.29
CA VAL A 185 -11.95 -8.26 -7.61
C VAL A 185 -12.10 -7.16 -8.65
N TRP A 186 -13.16 -6.38 -8.51
CA TRP A 186 -13.48 -5.23 -9.34
C TRP A 186 -13.03 -3.97 -8.64
N ILE A 187 -12.24 -3.15 -9.32
CA ILE A 187 -11.54 -2.00 -8.72
C ILE A 187 -11.83 -0.74 -9.53
N PRO A 188 -12.99 -0.09 -9.31
CA PRO A 188 -13.26 1.23 -9.89
C PRO A 188 -12.51 2.32 -9.11
N ARG A 189 -11.96 3.31 -9.82
CA ARG A 189 -11.39 4.54 -9.28
C ARG A 189 -11.77 5.74 -10.14
N TRP A 190 -12.02 6.84 -9.48
CA TRP A 190 -12.16 8.15 -10.12
C TRP A 190 -11.24 9.13 -9.40
N GLU A 191 -10.33 9.75 -10.14
CA GLU A 191 -9.43 10.76 -9.62
C GLU A 191 -9.48 12.05 -10.43
N ASN A 192 -9.26 13.16 -9.74
CA ASN A 192 -9.25 14.49 -10.31
C ASN A 192 -8.08 15.29 -9.78
N SER A 193 -7.49 16.13 -10.65
CA SER A 193 -6.45 17.07 -10.24
C SER A 193 -6.76 18.46 -10.79
N VAL A 194 -6.57 19.47 -9.95
CA VAL A 194 -6.82 20.87 -10.28
C VAL A 194 -5.64 21.71 -9.81
N ASP A 195 -5.09 22.50 -10.71
CA ASP A 195 -4.12 23.53 -10.38
C ASP A 195 -4.84 24.73 -9.77
N LEU A 196 -4.62 24.99 -8.47
CA LEU A 196 -5.14 26.17 -7.78
C LEU A 196 -4.37 27.44 -8.17
N SER A 197 -3.10 27.27 -8.49
CA SER A 197 -2.19 28.32 -8.95
C SER A 197 -0.98 27.66 -9.64
N PRO A 198 -0.06 28.44 -10.28
CA PRO A 198 1.19 27.90 -10.84
C PRO A 198 2.08 27.17 -9.83
N THR A 199 1.82 27.34 -8.53
CA THR A 199 2.63 26.77 -7.43
C THR A 199 1.86 25.79 -6.56
N GLN A 200 0.59 25.56 -6.83
CA GLN A 200 -0.30 24.75 -5.98
C GLN A 200 -1.17 23.83 -6.80
N VAL A 201 -1.20 22.57 -6.43
CA VAL A 201 -2.07 21.55 -7.03
C VAL A 201 -2.80 20.77 -5.93
N VAL A 202 -4.06 20.46 -6.21
CA VAL A 202 -4.88 19.53 -5.41
C VAL A 202 -5.24 18.35 -6.29
N LEU A 203 -5.17 17.18 -5.70
CA LEU A 203 -5.67 15.95 -6.28
C LEU A 203 -6.57 15.26 -5.27
N ALA A 204 -7.72 14.76 -5.74
CA ALA A 204 -8.66 14.00 -4.94
C ALA A 204 -9.17 12.80 -5.73
N GLY A 205 -9.36 11.68 -5.03
CA GLY A 205 -9.85 10.44 -5.63
C GLY A 205 -10.79 9.68 -4.72
N VAL A 206 -11.61 8.84 -5.35
CA VAL A 206 -12.41 7.81 -4.67
C VAL A 206 -12.16 6.48 -5.34
N SER A 207 -12.09 5.43 -4.54
CA SER A 207 -11.78 4.07 -4.99
C SER A 207 -12.73 3.06 -4.36
N GLY A 208 -12.95 1.95 -5.05
CA GLY A 208 -13.62 0.79 -4.50
C GLY A 208 -12.86 -0.49 -4.85
N ALA A 209 -13.01 -1.51 -4.02
CA ALA A 209 -12.58 -2.87 -4.34
C ALA A 209 -13.67 -3.85 -3.86
N PHE A 210 -14.18 -4.65 -4.79
CA PHE A 210 -15.36 -5.48 -4.58
C PHE A 210 -15.11 -6.89 -5.10
N GLY A 211 -15.20 -7.89 -4.22
CA GLY A 211 -14.97 -9.28 -4.61
C GLY A 211 -15.51 -10.28 -3.61
N SER A 212 -15.36 -11.55 -3.95
CA SER A 212 -15.64 -12.65 -3.02
C SER A 212 -14.48 -12.85 -2.06
N ASN A 213 -14.76 -13.28 -0.83
CA ASN A 213 -13.73 -13.73 0.09
C ASN A 213 -13.84 -15.25 0.34
N GLU A 214 -12.85 -15.82 0.99
CA GLU A 214 -12.71 -17.27 1.18
C GLU A 214 -13.43 -17.82 2.44
N THR A 215 -14.08 -16.97 3.23
CA THR A 215 -14.69 -17.41 4.50
C THR A 215 -16.08 -18.04 4.36
N GLY A 216 -16.61 -18.11 3.14
CA GLY A 216 -17.90 -18.75 2.85
C GLY A 216 -18.22 -18.74 1.36
N ALA A 217 -19.16 -19.64 0.96
CA ALA A 217 -19.51 -19.84 -0.44
C ALA A 217 -20.05 -18.59 -1.15
N ASN A 218 -20.65 -17.68 -0.40
CA ASN A 218 -21.23 -16.43 -0.91
C ASN A 218 -20.73 -15.19 -0.15
N SER A 219 -19.69 -15.33 0.65
CA SER A 219 -19.12 -14.24 1.44
C SER A 219 -18.39 -13.25 0.55
N ARG A 220 -18.60 -11.97 0.80
CA ARG A 220 -18.06 -10.87 0.00
C ARG A 220 -17.30 -9.87 0.85
N THR A 221 -16.34 -9.23 0.22
CA THR A 221 -15.63 -8.07 0.76
C THR A 221 -15.89 -6.86 -0.12
N GLN A 222 -16.11 -5.73 0.53
CA GLN A 222 -16.24 -4.42 -0.10
C GLN A 222 -15.31 -3.45 0.64
N ILE A 223 -14.39 -2.84 -0.09
CA ILE A 223 -13.51 -1.79 0.44
C ILE A 223 -13.80 -0.50 -0.31
N TYR A 224 -13.99 0.58 0.42
CA TYR A 224 -14.18 1.93 -0.10
C TYR A 224 -13.03 2.80 0.36
N GLY A 225 -12.52 3.64 -0.52
CA GLY A 225 -11.43 4.55 -0.23
C GLY A 225 -11.70 5.96 -0.73
N ALA A 226 -11.20 6.94 0.00
CA ALA A 226 -11.13 8.32 -0.44
C ALA A 226 -9.73 8.85 -0.16
N ASP A 227 -9.17 9.58 -1.10
CA ASP A 227 -7.82 10.11 -0.98
C ASP A 227 -7.75 11.58 -1.40
N PHE A 228 -6.80 12.29 -0.80
CA PHE A 228 -6.54 13.70 -1.04
C PHE A 228 -5.03 13.95 -1.01
N LEU A 229 -4.57 14.78 -1.95
CA LEU A 229 -3.21 15.26 -2.02
C LEU A 229 -3.22 16.76 -2.32
N TYR A 230 -2.52 17.54 -1.49
CA TYR A 230 -2.17 18.94 -1.75
C TYR A 230 -0.67 19.07 -1.86
N LYS A 231 -0.21 19.74 -2.90
CA LYS A 231 1.20 20.13 -3.06
C LYS A 231 1.31 21.62 -3.27
N TRP A 232 2.21 22.24 -2.52
CA TRP A 232 2.70 23.58 -2.76
C TRP A 232 4.20 23.55 -2.99
N LYS A 233 4.66 24.34 -3.93
CA LYS A 233 6.08 24.53 -4.24
C LYS A 233 6.36 26.00 -4.44
N SER A 234 7.48 26.50 -3.92
CA SER A 234 7.86 27.90 -4.08
C SER A 234 8.00 28.26 -5.57
N ALA A 235 7.57 29.47 -5.93
CA ALA A 235 7.79 30.01 -7.29
C ALA A 235 9.27 30.11 -7.64
N ASN A 236 10.14 30.32 -6.63
CA ASN A 236 11.60 30.39 -6.76
C ASN A 236 12.28 29.12 -6.25
N ALA A 237 11.64 27.94 -6.46
CA ALA A 237 12.18 26.67 -6.00
C ALA A 237 13.51 26.34 -6.70
N GLU A 238 14.52 25.98 -5.90
CA GLU A 238 15.79 25.46 -6.37
C GLU A 238 15.84 23.94 -6.19
N GLY A 239 15.93 23.20 -7.29
CA GLY A 239 15.88 21.75 -7.26
C GLY A 239 14.59 21.19 -6.62
N GLY A 240 13.45 21.91 -6.73
CA GLY A 240 12.19 21.50 -6.17
C GLY A 240 11.89 22.01 -4.75
N PHE A 241 12.80 22.71 -4.09
CA PHE A 241 12.68 23.19 -2.70
C PHE A 241 12.56 24.71 -2.60
N PRO A 242 11.84 25.28 -1.58
CA PRO A 242 11.03 24.56 -0.60
C PRO A 242 9.68 24.11 -1.16
N PHE A 243 9.10 23.07 -0.53
CA PHE A 243 7.78 22.57 -0.85
C PHE A 243 7.04 22.08 0.41
N VAL A 244 5.71 21.99 0.30
CA VAL A 244 4.84 21.28 1.25
C VAL A 244 4.01 20.27 0.48
N LYS A 245 3.92 19.04 0.99
CA LYS A 245 3.06 17.97 0.48
C LYS A 245 2.18 17.49 1.65
N TRP A 246 0.87 17.55 1.48
CA TRP A 246 -0.08 16.97 2.42
C TRP A 246 -0.87 15.88 1.71
N GLN A 247 -0.85 14.68 2.27
CA GLN A 247 -1.56 13.52 1.73
C GLN A 247 -2.35 12.86 2.83
N THR A 248 -3.58 12.47 2.53
CA THR A 248 -4.43 11.70 3.43
C THR A 248 -5.23 10.67 2.64
N GLU A 249 -5.46 9.52 3.24
CA GLU A 249 -6.36 8.49 2.73
C GLU A 249 -7.22 7.95 3.86
N PHE A 250 -8.48 7.74 3.54
CA PHE A 250 -9.47 7.07 4.37
C PHE A 250 -9.89 5.77 3.68
N MET A 251 -10.03 4.68 4.45
CA MET A 251 -10.53 3.40 3.96
C MET A 251 -11.56 2.84 4.92
N TYR A 252 -12.59 2.19 4.35
CA TYR A 252 -13.61 1.46 5.08
C TYR A 252 -13.82 0.11 4.41
N ARG A 253 -13.82 -0.97 5.22
CA ARG A 253 -14.08 -2.33 4.77
C ARG A 253 -15.36 -2.87 5.39
N ARG A 254 -16.23 -3.45 4.55
CA ARG A 254 -17.31 -4.34 4.94
C ARG A 254 -16.94 -5.76 4.52
N PHE A 255 -16.76 -6.63 5.51
CA PHE A 255 -16.31 -8.01 5.32
C PHE A 255 -17.37 -8.98 5.82
N GLU A 256 -17.96 -9.79 4.93
CA GLU A 256 -18.90 -10.84 5.29
C GLU A 256 -18.13 -12.08 5.72
N ALA A 257 -17.96 -12.29 7.02
CA ALA A 257 -17.33 -13.45 7.60
C ALA A 257 -18.31 -14.63 7.60
N GLY A 258 -17.92 -15.71 6.94
CA GLY A 258 -18.69 -16.95 6.91
C GLY A 258 -18.80 -17.63 8.27
N ARG A 259 -19.49 -18.76 8.34
CA ARG A 259 -19.59 -19.53 9.56
C ARG A 259 -18.24 -20.13 9.95
N GLY A 260 -17.87 -19.99 11.23
CA GLY A 260 -16.77 -20.75 11.81
C GLY A 260 -17.08 -22.25 11.85
N ILE A 261 -16.04 -23.08 11.95
CA ILE A 261 -16.21 -24.54 11.92
C ILE A 261 -16.30 -25.14 13.30
N ASN A 262 -15.74 -24.47 14.29
CA ASN A 262 -15.81 -24.95 15.67
C ASN A 262 -17.07 -24.43 16.35
N GLU A 263 -17.48 -25.10 17.41
CA GLU A 263 -18.67 -24.73 18.20
C GLU A 263 -18.53 -23.30 18.79
N SER A 264 -17.32 -22.76 18.87
CA SER A 264 -17.05 -21.42 19.40
C SER A 264 -17.44 -20.30 18.42
N PHE A 265 -17.50 -20.60 17.11
CA PHE A 265 -17.78 -19.60 16.06
C PHE A 265 -18.88 -20.06 15.08
N PRO A 266 -20.12 -20.36 15.61
CA PRO A 266 -21.15 -21.03 14.82
C PRO A 266 -21.90 -20.11 13.85
N VAL A 267 -21.72 -18.79 13.93
CA VAL A 267 -22.57 -17.79 13.28
C VAL A 267 -21.76 -16.97 12.28
N ALA A 268 -22.34 -16.71 11.11
CA ALA A 268 -21.79 -15.73 10.17
C ALA A 268 -21.97 -14.30 10.74
N GLU A 269 -20.98 -13.46 10.54
CA GLU A 269 -20.97 -12.04 10.94
C GLU A 269 -20.62 -11.14 9.77
N THR A 270 -20.87 -9.86 9.92
CA THR A 270 -20.32 -8.84 9.02
C THR A 270 -19.43 -7.92 9.84
N PHE A 271 -18.17 -7.82 9.45
CA PHE A 271 -17.21 -6.93 10.08
C PHE A 271 -17.20 -5.57 9.38
N HIS A 272 -17.06 -4.53 10.16
CA HIS A 272 -16.93 -3.16 9.70
C HIS A 272 -15.63 -2.59 10.28
N ASP A 273 -14.66 -2.41 9.43
CA ASP A 273 -13.35 -1.90 9.80
C ASP A 273 -13.07 -0.61 9.03
N TRP A 274 -12.42 0.34 9.64
CA TRP A 274 -12.08 1.58 8.98
C TRP A 274 -10.81 2.19 9.54
N GLY A 275 -10.20 3.05 8.78
CA GLY A 275 -9.05 3.79 9.26
C GLY A 275 -8.65 4.89 8.29
N LEU A 276 -7.72 5.67 8.73
CA LEU A 276 -7.15 6.75 7.92
C LEU A 276 -5.69 6.98 8.30
N TYR A 277 -4.94 7.55 7.38
CA TYR A 277 -3.71 8.23 7.70
C TYR A 277 -3.72 9.65 7.11
N SER A 278 -2.95 10.53 7.74
CA SER A 278 -2.69 11.86 7.24
C SER A 278 -1.23 12.21 7.47
N GLN A 279 -0.54 12.65 6.42
CA GLN A 279 0.88 12.97 6.48
C GLN A 279 1.17 14.33 5.83
N VAL A 280 2.09 15.06 6.43
CA VAL A 280 2.61 16.32 5.91
C VAL A 280 4.11 16.23 5.80
N LEU A 281 4.63 16.61 4.64
CA LEU A 281 6.05 16.74 4.37
C LEU A 281 6.40 18.19 4.11
N TRP A 282 7.51 18.61 4.65
CA TRP A 282 8.09 19.92 4.42
C TRP A 282 9.52 19.79 3.92
N GLY A 283 9.70 20.01 2.62
CA GLY A 283 11.01 20.15 2.01
C GLY A 283 11.55 21.55 2.29
N PHE A 284 12.24 21.75 3.40
CA PHE A 284 12.64 23.07 3.89
C PHE A 284 13.95 23.60 3.28
N LYS A 285 14.77 22.69 2.79
CA LYS A 285 16.07 22.97 2.18
C LYS A 285 16.35 21.92 1.12
N LYS A 286 17.07 22.28 0.05
CA LYS A 286 17.49 21.34 -1.00
C LYS A 286 18.08 20.07 -0.41
N GLY A 287 17.48 18.93 -0.73
CA GLY A 287 17.85 17.62 -0.26
C GLY A 287 17.37 17.28 1.18
N TRP A 288 16.66 18.17 1.88
CA TRP A 288 16.18 17.92 3.26
C TRP A 288 14.67 18.02 3.36
N VAL A 289 14.06 16.97 3.87
CA VAL A 289 12.62 16.86 4.07
C VAL A 289 12.33 16.39 5.49
N ALA A 290 11.47 17.12 6.19
CA ALA A 290 10.87 16.69 7.45
C ALA A 290 9.43 16.23 7.22
N GLY A 291 9.00 15.17 7.90
CA GLY A 291 7.67 14.60 7.77
C GLY A 291 7.04 14.30 9.13
N ILE A 292 5.71 14.42 9.18
CA ILE A 292 4.88 13.93 10.29
C ILE A 292 3.69 13.16 9.70
N ARG A 293 3.32 12.03 10.32
CA ARG A 293 2.15 11.22 9.95
C ARG A 293 1.39 10.80 11.20
N GLY A 294 0.08 10.88 11.13
CA GLY A 294 -0.83 10.26 12.08
C GLY A 294 -1.60 9.15 11.38
N ASP A 295 -1.70 7.99 12.01
CA ASP A 295 -2.48 6.84 11.57
C ASP A 295 -3.53 6.51 12.63
N TYR A 296 -4.71 6.12 12.19
CA TYR A 296 -5.79 5.62 13.04
C TYR A 296 -6.49 4.44 12.35
N TYR A 297 -6.72 3.39 13.08
CA TYR A 297 -7.46 2.23 12.63
C TYR A 297 -8.39 1.75 13.75
N ASP A 298 -9.62 1.43 13.38
CA ASP A 298 -10.66 0.94 14.27
C ASP A 298 -11.45 -0.17 13.58
N ALA A 299 -11.78 -1.20 14.33
CA ALA A 299 -12.58 -2.31 13.88
C ALA A 299 -13.74 -2.53 14.86
N GLU A 300 -14.94 -2.76 14.32
CA GLU A 300 -16.09 -3.10 15.13
C GLU A 300 -15.84 -4.41 15.91
N ASP A 301 -16.16 -4.40 17.20
CA ASP A 301 -16.02 -5.58 18.05
C ASP A 301 -16.72 -6.79 17.46
N SER A 302 -16.03 -7.92 17.41
CA SER A 302 -16.60 -9.20 17.06
C SER A 302 -16.77 -10.05 18.33
N LYS A 303 -17.88 -10.77 18.40
CA LYS A 303 -18.10 -11.74 19.48
C LYS A 303 -17.32 -13.04 19.29
N PHE A 304 -16.74 -13.25 18.12
CA PHE A 304 -16.23 -14.53 17.65
C PHE A 304 -14.87 -14.45 16.96
N THR A 305 -14.13 -13.37 17.13
CA THR A 305 -12.73 -13.28 16.71
C THR A 305 -11.95 -12.30 17.58
N ASP A 306 -10.75 -12.70 17.97
CA ASP A 306 -9.76 -11.88 18.69
C ASP A 306 -8.54 -11.60 17.80
N ASP A 307 -8.72 -11.59 16.47
CA ASP A 307 -7.65 -11.40 15.52
C ASP A 307 -6.95 -10.06 15.72
N LEU A 308 -5.62 -10.09 15.85
CA LEU A 308 -4.78 -8.91 16.07
C LEU A 308 -4.93 -7.87 14.97
N ASP A 309 -5.21 -8.32 13.74
CA ASP A 309 -5.42 -7.44 12.59
C ASP A 309 -6.73 -6.66 12.63
N ARG A 310 -7.57 -6.94 13.65
CA ARG A 310 -8.84 -6.26 13.90
C ARG A 310 -8.86 -5.49 15.23
N GLN A 311 -7.73 -5.29 15.87
CA GLN A 311 -7.65 -4.47 17.09
C GLN A 311 -7.42 -3.00 16.74
N SER A 312 -8.14 -2.11 17.45
CA SER A 312 -8.02 -0.67 17.28
C SER A 312 -6.64 -0.17 17.70
N ARG A 313 -6.03 0.69 16.92
CA ARG A 313 -4.75 1.30 17.22
C ARG A 313 -4.54 2.61 16.51
N SER A 314 -3.64 3.43 17.06
CA SER A 314 -3.21 4.66 16.43
C SER A 314 -1.70 4.81 16.51
N ARG A 315 -1.13 5.60 15.61
CA ARG A 315 0.31 5.88 15.53
C ARG A 315 0.57 7.33 15.22
N ILE A 316 1.62 7.87 15.82
CA ILE A 316 2.22 9.13 15.40
C ILE A 316 3.65 8.82 14.94
N SER A 317 3.99 9.27 13.74
CA SER A 317 5.33 9.11 13.14
C SER A 317 5.93 10.47 12.82
N ALA A 318 7.24 10.60 13.03
CA ALA A 318 8.00 11.76 12.58
C ALA A 318 9.28 11.30 11.89
N ASN A 319 9.67 11.96 10.80
CA ASN A 319 10.90 11.62 10.10
C ASN A 319 11.70 12.84 9.65
N LEU A 320 12.97 12.61 9.42
CA LEU A 320 13.88 13.51 8.74
C LEU A 320 14.61 12.73 7.65
N THR A 321 14.44 13.14 6.41
CA THR A 321 15.07 12.51 5.24
C THR A 321 16.07 13.44 4.61
N TRP A 322 17.27 12.94 4.36
CA TRP A 322 18.30 13.61 3.59
C TRP A 322 18.53 12.88 2.26
N TYR A 323 18.44 13.62 1.18
CA TYR A 323 18.76 13.18 -0.18
C TYR A 323 20.11 13.78 -0.57
N PRO A 324 21.24 13.05 -0.43
CA PRO A 324 22.54 13.49 -0.89
C PRO A 324 22.55 13.79 -2.40
N THR A 325 21.87 12.93 -3.15
CA THR A 325 21.66 13.01 -4.60
C THR A 325 20.25 12.48 -4.94
N GLU A 326 19.89 12.46 -6.21
CA GLU A 326 18.68 11.78 -6.70
C GLU A 326 18.75 10.24 -6.64
N PHE A 327 19.95 9.68 -6.39
CA PHE A 327 20.21 8.23 -6.36
C PHE A 327 20.41 7.68 -4.95
N SER A 328 20.22 8.48 -3.92
CA SER A 328 20.39 8.01 -2.54
C SER A 328 19.58 8.82 -1.56
N LYS A 329 19.08 8.15 -0.51
CA LYS A 329 18.46 8.80 0.65
C LYS A 329 18.87 8.14 1.96
N ILE A 330 18.89 8.95 3.01
CA ILE A 330 19.02 8.50 4.40
C ILE A 330 17.84 9.09 5.15
N ARG A 331 17.08 8.24 5.85
CA ARG A 331 15.91 8.64 6.63
C ARG A 331 16.03 8.16 8.06
N LEU A 332 15.86 9.06 9.00
CA LEU A 332 15.64 8.74 10.41
C LEU A 332 14.15 8.92 10.70
N GLN A 333 13.49 7.90 11.23
CA GLN A 333 12.08 7.91 11.59
C GLN A 333 11.88 7.41 13.00
N TYR A 334 10.94 8.02 13.70
CA TYR A 334 10.42 7.59 15.00
C TYR A 334 8.92 7.35 14.88
N ASN A 335 8.46 6.23 15.44
CA ASN A 335 7.05 5.86 15.57
C ASN A 335 6.71 5.71 17.05
N HIS A 336 5.54 6.22 17.43
CA HIS A 336 4.90 5.94 18.70
C HIS A 336 3.50 5.35 18.44
N ASP A 337 3.31 4.08 18.82
CA ASP A 337 2.06 3.34 18.69
C ASP A 337 1.31 3.37 20.02
N PHE A 338 0.06 3.83 19.98
CA PHE A 338 -0.90 3.71 21.06
C PHE A 338 -1.71 2.43 20.84
N LEU A 339 -1.54 1.47 21.72
CA LEU A 339 -2.17 0.16 21.64
C LEU A 339 -3.23 0.01 22.74
N ASP A 340 -4.35 -0.64 22.42
CA ASP A 340 -5.37 -0.96 23.39
C ASP A 340 -4.89 -2.02 24.38
N ASP A 341 -5.46 -2.03 25.62
CA ASP A 341 -5.13 -2.99 26.70
C ASP A 341 -5.34 -4.45 26.30
N THR A 342 -6.13 -4.71 25.29
CA THR A 342 -6.37 -6.04 24.71
C THR A 342 -5.29 -6.49 23.74
N PHE A 343 -4.41 -5.58 23.29
CA PHE A 343 -3.33 -5.93 22.39
C PHE A 343 -2.34 -6.87 23.07
N PHE A 344 -1.91 -7.91 22.40
CA PHE A 344 -1.15 -9.10 22.87
C PHE A 344 0.09 -8.81 23.73
N LEU A 345 0.49 -7.59 23.92
CA LEU A 345 1.72 -7.15 24.55
C LEU A 345 1.52 -6.38 25.87
N ALA A 346 0.43 -6.63 26.56
CA ALA A 346 0.22 -6.13 27.92
C ALA A 346 0.02 -4.59 28.01
N GLY A 347 -0.86 -4.02 27.14
CA GLY A 347 -1.33 -2.63 27.30
C GLY A 347 -0.22 -1.60 27.42
N ARG A 348 0.84 -1.72 26.62
CA ARG A 348 1.95 -0.78 26.62
C ARG A 348 2.12 -0.18 25.24
N ASP A 349 2.19 1.13 25.20
CA ASP A 349 2.61 1.85 24.03
C ASP A 349 3.97 1.35 23.53
N VAL A 350 4.18 1.39 22.22
CA VAL A 350 5.40 0.93 21.58
C VAL A 350 6.11 2.09 20.92
N ASP A 351 7.40 2.19 21.21
CA ASP A 351 8.31 3.12 20.55
C ASP A 351 9.20 2.38 19.57
N SER A 352 9.30 2.88 18.33
CA SER A 352 10.19 2.32 17.32
C SER A 352 11.02 3.43 16.65
N VAL A 353 12.25 3.11 16.31
CA VAL A 353 13.17 4.00 15.58
C VAL A 353 13.76 3.26 14.40
N PHE A 354 13.70 3.88 13.23
CA PHE A 354 14.25 3.34 11.99
C PHE A 354 15.30 4.29 11.41
N LEU A 355 16.46 3.77 11.09
CA LEU A 355 17.44 4.42 10.23
C LEU A 355 17.46 3.68 8.90
N GLN A 356 16.81 4.28 7.88
CA GLN A 356 16.69 3.71 6.55
C GLN A 356 17.71 4.36 5.61
N PHE A 357 18.31 3.57 4.73
CA PHE A 357 19.15 4.07 3.66
C PHE A 357 18.83 3.35 2.35
N GLU A 358 18.94 4.10 1.26
CA GLU A 358 18.63 3.65 -0.09
C GLU A 358 19.71 4.10 -1.05
N PHE A 359 19.99 3.26 -2.03
CA PHE A 359 20.78 3.62 -3.19
C PHE A 359 20.20 2.99 -4.46
N ILE A 360 20.34 3.72 -5.56
CA ILE A 360 19.80 3.35 -6.87
C ILE A 360 20.94 3.25 -7.86
N LEU A 361 20.96 2.18 -8.65
CA LEU A 361 21.89 1.94 -9.75
C LEU A 361 21.11 1.81 -11.06
N GLY A 362 21.61 2.39 -12.14
CA GLY A 362 21.05 2.26 -13.49
C GLY A 362 20.12 3.39 -13.90
N ALA A 363 19.31 3.15 -14.91
CA ALA A 363 18.36 4.11 -15.46
C ALA A 363 17.07 4.14 -14.64
N HIS A 364 17.10 4.79 -13.50
CA HIS A 364 15.89 5.00 -12.69
C HIS A 364 15.06 6.13 -13.26
N GLY A 365 13.74 5.94 -13.35
CA GLY A 365 12.82 7.04 -13.57
C GLY A 365 12.94 8.02 -12.39
N ALA A 366 13.25 9.28 -12.66
CA ALA A 366 13.43 10.30 -11.63
C ALA A 366 12.28 10.26 -10.61
N HIS A 367 12.60 10.28 -9.32
CA HIS A 367 11.60 10.44 -8.27
C HIS A 367 10.73 11.64 -8.60
N LYS A 368 9.45 11.40 -8.81
CA LYS A 368 8.48 12.47 -9.09
C LYS A 368 8.25 13.27 -7.79
N PHE A 369 9.05 14.30 -7.60
CA PHE A 369 8.86 15.28 -6.51
C PHE A 369 7.62 16.14 -6.73
#